data_7b6cbfb3288c09e7d218c74416286c65
#
_entry.id   7b6cbfb3288c09e7d218c74416286c65
#
_cell.length_a   1.000
_cell.length_b   1.000
_cell.length_c   1.000
_cell.angle_alpha   90.00
_cell.angle_beta   90.00
_cell.angle_gamma   90.00
#
_symmetry.space_group_name_H-M   'P 1'
#
loop_
_entity.id
_entity.type
_entity.pdbx_description
1 polymer ?
#
loop_
_entity_poly.entity_id
_entity_poly.type
_entity_poly.pdbx_seq_one_letter_code
_entity_poly.pdbx_strand_id
1 'polypeptide(L)'
;VRNREHHDTVASLGAHRVVLPEDFVDAGPYDGGLELVGAPSWPGNIQALATWGRIMVIGVGAGPKTELSLVDLMQKRGTIRASTLRSRPLEEKADAAQAMVRHVLPLVDAGALTVPVEATFPMAEAEAAFDRFAEGGKLGKIVLVAA
;
A
#
# COMPACT_ATOMS: atom_id res chain seq x y z
N VAL A 1 2.48 7.40 7.22
CA VAL A 1 2.77 8.28 6.06
C VAL A 1 4.04 9.06 6.34
N ARG A 2 5.04 9.01 5.44
CA ARG A 2 6.38 9.62 5.68
C ARG A 2 6.38 11.16 5.73
N ASN A 3 5.51 11.79 4.96
CA ASN A 3 5.45 13.25 4.89
C ASN A 3 4.26 13.76 5.73
N ARG A 4 4.55 14.58 6.75
CA ARG A 4 3.52 15.19 7.62
C ARG A 4 2.53 16.06 6.86
N GLU A 5 2.95 16.71 5.79
CA GLU A 5 2.08 17.54 4.95
C GLU A 5 0.91 16.76 4.34
N HIS A 6 1.05 15.44 4.21
CA HIS A 6 -0.01 14.58 3.67
C HIS A 6 -0.96 14.03 4.73
N HIS A 7 -0.71 14.26 6.02
CA HIS A 7 -1.49 13.65 7.09
C HIS A 7 -2.97 14.03 7.03
N ASP A 8 -3.28 15.32 6.88
CA ASP A 8 -4.66 15.81 6.82
C ASP A 8 -5.38 15.27 5.58
N THR A 9 -4.69 15.25 4.44
CA THR A 9 -5.27 14.69 3.21
C THR A 9 -5.54 13.19 3.34
N VAL A 10 -4.60 12.42 3.91
CA VAL A 10 -4.82 10.98 4.13
C VAL A 10 -5.94 10.72 5.14
N ALA A 11 -6.06 11.55 6.17
CA ALA A 11 -7.17 11.48 7.11
C ALA A 11 -8.51 11.76 6.42
N SER A 12 -8.58 12.75 5.53
CA SER A 12 -9.78 13.07 4.77
C SER A 12 -10.22 11.97 3.79
N LEU A 13 -9.28 11.09 3.38
CA LEU A 13 -9.58 9.90 2.57
C LEU A 13 -10.16 8.74 3.38
N GLY A 14 -10.41 8.92 4.67
CA GLY A 14 -11.07 7.93 5.54
C GLY A 14 -10.14 7.23 6.53
N ALA A 15 -8.88 7.62 6.65
CA ALA A 15 -8.00 7.06 7.67
C ALA A 15 -8.38 7.60 9.06
N HIS A 16 -8.72 6.72 10.01
CA HIS A 16 -9.03 7.13 11.39
C HIS A 16 -7.81 7.67 12.12
N ARG A 17 -6.63 7.22 11.77
CA ARG A 17 -5.36 7.66 12.35
C ARG A 17 -4.26 7.64 11.28
N VAL A 18 -3.48 8.71 11.21
CA VAL A 18 -2.31 8.82 10.34
C VAL A 18 -1.10 9.04 11.21
N VAL A 19 -0.07 8.21 11.04
CA VAL A 19 1.15 8.24 11.86
C VAL A 19 2.39 8.29 10.99
N LEU A 20 3.48 8.79 11.55
CA LEU A 20 4.79 8.69 10.94
C LEU A 20 5.35 7.26 11.07
N PRO A 21 6.30 6.84 10.23
CA PRO A 21 6.91 5.52 10.32
C PRO A 21 7.55 5.22 11.68
N GLU A 22 8.13 6.21 12.34
CA GLU A 22 8.72 6.08 13.67
C GLU A 22 7.69 5.84 14.78
N ASP A 23 6.47 6.35 14.62
CA ASP A 23 5.39 6.22 15.60
C ASP A 23 4.53 4.96 15.36
N PHE A 24 4.79 4.23 14.27
CA PHE A 24 3.93 3.14 13.80
C PHE A 24 3.78 2.02 14.83
N VAL A 25 4.86 1.63 15.48
CA VAL A 25 4.86 0.52 16.43
C VAL A 25 4.04 0.88 17.68
N ASP A 26 4.24 2.08 18.21
CA ASP A 26 3.55 2.55 19.43
C ASP A 26 2.06 2.83 19.16
N ALA A 27 1.71 3.04 17.91
CA ALA A 27 0.32 3.23 17.49
C ALA A 27 -0.48 1.94 17.37
N GLY A 28 0.19 0.77 17.42
CA GLY A 28 -0.44 -0.55 17.41
C GLY A 28 -1.11 -0.95 18.73
N PRO A 29 -1.50 -2.22 18.90
CA PRO A 29 -1.35 -3.30 17.92
C PRO A 29 -2.35 -3.23 16.76
N TYR A 30 -2.02 -3.91 15.64
CA TYR A 30 -2.85 -3.96 14.44
C TYR A 30 -3.31 -5.39 14.11
N ASP A 31 -4.59 -5.58 13.81
CA ASP A 31 -5.16 -6.88 13.43
C ASP A 31 -4.81 -7.27 11.98
N GLY A 32 -4.55 -6.29 11.13
CA GLY A 32 -4.21 -6.50 9.72
C GLY A 32 -3.28 -5.44 9.17
N GLY A 33 -2.33 -5.84 8.34
CA GLY A 33 -1.41 -4.95 7.65
C GLY A 33 -1.24 -5.31 6.19
N LEU A 34 -1.12 -4.29 5.33
CA LEU A 34 -0.66 -4.42 3.96
C LEU A 34 0.80 -3.99 3.90
N GLU A 35 1.69 -4.94 3.61
CA GLU A 35 3.11 -4.69 3.47
C GLU A 35 3.44 -4.33 2.01
N LEU A 36 3.88 -3.09 1.81
CA LEU A 36 4.18 -2.50 0.50
C LEU A 36 5.63 -2.01 0.39
N VAL A 37 6.38 -2.03 1.48
CA VAL A 37 7.73 -1.46 1.57
C VAL A 37 8.80 -2.56 1.43
N GLY A 38 8.73 -3.58 2.26
CA GLY A 38 9.68 -4.69 2.28
C GLY A 38 10.57 -4.70 3.53
N ALA A 39 11.80 -5.17 3.38
CA ALA A 39 12.72 -5.47 4.48
C ALA A 39 12.78 -4.44 5.63
N PRO A 40 12.87 -3.12 5.39
CA PRO A 40 13.00 -2.14 6.47
C PRO A 40 11.82 -2.08 7.44
N SER A 41 10.61 -2.44 6.99
CA SER A 41 9.39 -2.36 7.82
C SER A 41 9.12 -3.62 8.64
N TRP A 42 9.77 -4.75 8.32
CA TRP A 42 9.45 -6.05 8.91
C TRP A 42 9.57 -6.12 10.44
N PRO A 43 10.65 -5.63 11.06
CA PRO A 43 10.75 -5.69 12.53
C PRO A 43 9.57 -4.98 13.20
N GLY A 44 9.22 -3.79 12.73
CA GLY A 44 8.07 -3.04 13.23
C GLY A 44 6.73 -3.72 12.95
N ASN A 45 6.56 -4.33 11.77
CA ASN A 45 5.34 -5.04 11.42
C ASN A 45 5.05 -6.21 12.37
N ILE A 46 6.07 -7.00 12.71
CA ILE A 46 5.91 -8.11 13.66
C ILE A 46 5.68 -7.59 15.07
N GLN A 47 6.41 -6.58 15.50
CA GLN A 47 6.25 -5.98 16.82
C GLN A 47 4.84 -5.42 17.04
N ALA A 48 4.33 -4.68 16.06
CA ALA A 48 3.02 -4.04 16.11
C ALA A 48 1.85 -4.97 15.76
N LEU A 49 2.11 -6.24 15.38
CA LEU A 49 1.06 -7.19 15.05
C LEU A 49 0.26 -7.58 16.30
N ALA A 50 -1.04 -7.53 16.22
CA ALA A 50 -1.94 -8.05 17.26
C ALA A 50 -1.88 -9.59 17.33
N THR A 51 -2.37 -10.15 18.43
CA THR A 51 -2.61 -11.59 18.52
C THR A 51 -3.66 -12.01 17.48
N TRP A 52 -3.38 -13.06 16.70
CA TRP A 52 -4.15 -13.49 15.54
C TRP A 52 -4.12 -12.51 14.36
N GLY A 53 -3.24 -11.53 14.40
CA GLY A 53 -3.08 -10.54 13.33
C GLY A 53 -2.59 -11.16 12.03
N ARG A 54 -2.80 -10.45 10.92
CA ARG A 54 -2.48 -10.91 9.56
C ARG A 54 -1.69 -9.85 8.81
N ILE A 55 -0.63 -10.27 8.14
CA ILE A 55 0.14 -9.41 7.23
C ILE A 55 0.00 -9.97 5.82
N MET A 56 -0.41 -9.10 4.88
CA MET A 56 -0.45 -9.40 3.44
C MET A 56 0.70 -8.65 2.75
N VAL A 57 1.66 -9.41 2.21
CA VAL A 57 2.79 -8.85 1.46
C VAL A 57 2.38 -8.64 0.00
N ILE A 58 2.39 -7.39 -0.44
CA ILE A 58 2.02 -6.97 -1.80
C ILE A 58 3.22 -6.34 -2.51
N GLY A 59 4.15 -5.71 -1.77
CA GLY A 59 5.31 -5.05 -2.35
C GLY A 59 6.54 -5.15 -1.46
N VAL A 60 7.71 -5.15 -2.11
CA VAL A 60 9.02 -5.29 -1.45
C VAL A 60 10.06 -4.34 -2.07
N GLY A 61 9.60 -3.16 -2.50
CA GLY A 61 10.42 -2.21 -3.28
C GLY A 61 11.68 -1.71 -2.56
N ALA A 62 11.67 -1.65 -1.23
CA ALA A 62 12.81 -1.22 -0.43
C ALA A 62 13.71 -2.39 0.05
N GLY A 63 13.41 -3.63 -0.37
CA GLY A 63 14.24 -4.79 -0.07
C GLY A 63 13.43 -6.08 -0.04
N PRO A 64 13.81 -7.10 -0.82
CA PRO A 64 13.06 -8.33 -0.94
C PRO A 64 13.43 -9.39 0.12
N LYS A 65 14.46 -9.15 0.93
CA LYS A 65 14.99 -10.15 1.90
C LYS A 65 15.03 -9.54 3.29
N THR A 66 14.48 -10.26 4.26
CA THR A 66 14.51 -9.87 5.67
C THR A 66 14.65 -11.12 6.54
N GLU A 67 15.10 -10.93 7.78
CA GLU A 67 15.06 -11.95 8.82
C GLU A 67 13.70 -11.88 9.52
N LEU A 68 13.18 -13.04 9.90
CA LEU A 68 11.92 -13.19 10.63
C LEU A 68 12.14 -14.00 11.90
N SER A 69 11.81 -13.43 13.05
CA SER A 69 11.71 -14.19 14.29
C SER A 69 10.46 -15.06 14.27
N LEU A 70 10.64 -16.35 14.13
CA LEU A 70 9.53 -17.31 14.17
C LEU A 70 8.88 -17.37 15.57
N VAL A 71 9.66 -17.17 16.62
CA VAL A 71 9.13 -17.14 17.99
C VAL A 71 8.15 -15.98 18.18
N ASP A 72 8.50 -14.78 17.69
CA ASP A 72 7.61 -13.62 17.80
C ASP A 72 6.32 -13.84 17.01
N LEU A 73 6.41 -14.40 15.81
CA LEU A 73 5.25 -14.75 15.02
C LEU A 73 4.37 -15.81 15.70
N MET A 74 5.00 -16.83 16.29
CA MET A 74 4.29 -17.88 17.05
C MET A 74 3.56 -17.32 18.28
N GLN A 75 4.21 -16.42 19.04
CA GLN A 75 3.60 -15.77 20.20
C GLN A 75 2.37 -14.94 19.83
N LYS A 76 2.43 -14.29 18.66
CA LYS A 76 1.30 -13.55 18.09
C LYS A 76 0.23 -14.48 17.49
N ARG A 77 0.53 -15.75 17.27
CA ARG A 77 -0.32 -16.66 16.47
C ARG A 77 -0.69 -16.03 15.12
N GLY A 78 0.27 -15.25 14.59
CA GLY A 78 0.10 -14.40 13.41
C GLY A 78 0.10 -15.19 12.10
N THR A 79 -0.44 -14.59 11.06
CA THR A 79 -0.45 -15.13 9.71
C THR A 79 0.23 -14.17 8.76
N ILE A 80 1.16 -14.70 7.95
CA ILE A 80 1.78 -13.96 6.85
C ILE A 80 1.35 -14.61 5.55
N ARG A 81 0.82 -13.82 4.63
CA ARG A 81 0.47 -14.24 3.27
C ARG A 81 1.13 -13.29 2.27
N ALA A 82 1.41 -13.79 1.08
CA ALA A 82 1.97 -12.98 0.02
C ALA A 82 1.19 -13.19 -1.28
N SER A 83 1.22 -12.20 -2.14
CA SER A 83 0.62 -12.25 -3.46
C SER A 83 1.44 -11.46 -4.48
N THR A 84 1.39 -11.91 -5.72
CA THR A 84 1.91 -11.17 -6.87
C THR A 84 0.94 -11.34 -8.03
N LEU A 85 0.74 -10.30 -8.81
CA LEU A 85 -0.10 -10.36 -10.01
C LEU A 85 0.71 -10.70 -11.26
N ARG A 86 1.97 -10.25 -11.32
CA ARG A 86 2.81 -10.34 -12.53
C ARG A 86 2.97 -11.76 -13.05
N SER A 87 3.28 -12.71 -12.17
CA SER A 87 3.56 -14.11 -12.50
C SER A 87 2.34 -15.01 -12.51
N ARG A 88 1.14 -14.50 -12.26
CA ARG A 88 -0.08 -15.31 -12.28
C ARG A 88 -0.46 -15.72 -13.69
N PRO A 89 -1.06 -16.91 -13.88
CA PRO A 89 -1.74 -17.27 -15.11
C PRO A 89 -2.81 -16.26 -15.52
N LEU A 90 -3.17 -16.27 -16.78
CA LEU A 90 -4.16 -15.30 -17.32
C LEU A 90 -5.53 -15.45 -16.65
N GLU A 91 -5.92 -16.65 -16.35
CA GLU A 91 -7.19 -17.00 -15.67
C GLU A 91 -7.27 -16.34 -14.30
N GLU A 92 -6.21 -16.47 -13.49
CA GLU A 92 -6.16 -15.84 -12.17
C GLU A 92 -6.12 -14.32 -12.23
N LYS A 93 -5.52 -13.74 -13.29
CA LYS A 93 -5.59 -12.30 -13.55
C LYS A 93 -7.00 -11.86 -13.92
N ALA A 94 -7.68 -12.66 -14.73
CA ALA A 94 -9.07 -12.41 -15.08
C ALA A 94 -9.98 -12.47 -13.86
N ASP A 95 -9.81 -13.46 -12.99
CA ASP A 95 -10.57 -13.57 -11.73
C ASP A 95 -10.35 -12.36 -10.83
N ALA A 96 -9.10 -11.90 -10.71
CA ALA A 96 -8.77 -10.70 -9.92
C ALA A 96 -9.43 -9.44 -10.52
N ALA A 97 -9.42 -9.30 -11.86
CA ALA A 97 -10.07 -8.20 -12.55
C ALA A 97 -11.59 -8.23 -12.36
N GLN A 98 -12.22 -9.39 -12.48
CA GLN A 98 -13.65 -9.55 -12.23
C GLN A 98 -14.04 -9.25 -10.78
N ALA A 99 -13.20 -9.67 -9.81
CA ALA A 99 -13.41 -9.33 -8.41
C ALA A 99 -13.33 -7.80 -8.18
N MET A 100 -12.38 -7.13 -8.83
CA MET A 100 -12.27 -5.65 -8.80
C MET A 100 -13.53 -4.99 -9.39
N VAL A 101 -13.99 -5.44 -10.55
CA VAL A 101 -15.23 -4.93 -11.19
C VAL A 101 -16.43 -5.12 -10.28
N ARG A 102 -16.53 -6.26 -9.61
CA ARG A 102 -17.68 -6.59 -8.76
C ARG A 102 -17.68 -5.86 -7.41
N HIS A 103 -16.50 -5.68 -6.80
CA HIS A 103 -16.41 -5.23 -5.42
C HIS A 103 -15.79 -3.84 -5.24
N VAL A 104 -15.02 -3.34 -6.19
CA VAL A 104 -14.30 -2.07 -6.07
C VAL A 104 -14.91 -0.98 -6.94
N LEU A 105 -15.19 -1.25 -8.21
CA LEU A 105 -15.72 -0.22 -9.11
C LEU A 105 -17.03 0.40 -8.63
N PRO A 106 -18.00 -0.32 -8.05
CA PRO A 106 -19.19 0.30 -7.49
C PRO A 106 -18.92 1.33 -6.40
N LEU A 107 -17.83 1.16 -5.63
CA LEU A 107 -17.42 2.13 -4.61
C LEU A 107 -16.81 3.39 -5.23
N VAL A 108 -16.10 3.23 -6.35
CA VAL A 108 -15.58 4.36 -7.14
C VAL A 108 -16.74 5.14 -7.77
N ASP A 109 -17.68 4.45 -8.40
CA ASP A 109 -18.85 5.07 -9.04
C ASP A 109 -19.73 5.83 -8.02
N ALA A 110 -19.83 5.31 -6.81
CA ALA A 110 -20.54 5.96 -5.70
C ALA A 110 -19.74 7.09 -5.03
N GLY A 111 -18.49 7.35 -5.44
CA GLY A 111 -17.60 8.33 -4.79
C GLY A 111 -17.12 7.92 -3.38
N ALA A 112 -17.41 6.69 -2.94
CA ALA A 112 -16.97 6.18 -1.65
C ALA A 112 -15.48 5.80 -1.63
N LEU A 113 -14.89 5.56 -2.79
CA LEU A 113 -13.48 5.32 -2.99
C LEU A 113 -12.94 6.29 -4.03
N THR A 114 -11.93 7.06 -3.67
CA THR A 114 -11.24 7.98 -4.57
C THR A 114 -9.75 7.69 -4.61
N VAL A 115 -9.14 7.94 -5.77
CA VAL A 115 -7.68 7.85 -5.93
C VAL A 115 -7.17 9.26 -6.21
N PRO A 116 -6.40 9.87 -5.31
CA PRO A 116 -5.83 11.19 -5.53
C PRO A 116 -4.98 11.22 -6.81
N VAL A 117 -5.12 12.28 -7.59
CA VAL A 117 -4.28 12.59 -8.74
C VAL A 117 -3.41 13.78 -8.36
N GLU A 118 -2.12 13.58 -8.30
CA GLU A 118 -1.11 14.60 -7.95
C GLU A 118 -0.91 15.58 -9.10
N ALA A 119 -0.75 15.03 -10.31
CA ALA A 119 -0.52 15.80 -11.52
C ALA A 119 -0.98 15.05 -12.77
N THR A 120 -1.33 15.82 -13.78
CA THR A 120 -1.73 15.28 -15.10
C THR A 120 -0.85 15.92 -16.16
N PHE A 121 -0.32 15.11 -17.06
CA PHE A 121 0.53 15.53 -18.16
C PHE A 121 -0.04 15.03 -19.50
N PRO A 122 0.09 15.78 -20.59
CA PRO A 122 -0.12 15.26 -21.93
C PRO A 122 0.84 14.10 -22.20
N MET A 123 0.44 13.14 -23.05
CA MET A 123 1.31 12.01 -23.42
C MET A 123 2.64 12.49 -24.05
N ALA A 124 2.63 13.62 -24.75
CA ALA A 124 3.84 14.23 -25.34
C ALA A 124 4.85 14.72 -24.30
N GLU A 125 4.42 14.94 -23.06
CA GLU A 125 5.24 15.39 -21.93
C GLU A 125 5.58 14.24 -20.96
N ALA A 126 5.63 13.01 -21.44
CA ALA A 126 5.89 11.83 -20.63
C ALA A 126 7.24 11.94 -19.85
N GLU A 127 8.26 12.54 -20.44
CA GLU A 127 9.55 12.77 -19.77
C GLU A 127 9.36 13.62 -18.50
N ALA A 128 8.69 14.77 -18.60
CA ALA A 128 8.40 15.63 -17.45
C ALA A 128 7.55 14.92 -16.38
N ALA A 129 6.62 14.06 -16.78
CA ALA A 129 5.85 13.24 -15.86
C ALA A 129 6.73 12.23 -15.10
N PHE A 130 7.71 11.61 -15.76
CA PHE A 130 8.67 10.72 -15.13
C PHE A 130 9.62 11.46 -14.21
N ASP A 131 10.07 12.66 -14.58
CA ASP A 131 10.91 13.53 -13.73
C ASP A 131 10.14 13.89 -12.46
N ARG A 132 8.88 14.34 -12.56
CA ARG A 132 8.02 14.60 -11.41
C ARG A 132 7.82 13.35 -10.55
N PHE A 133 7.72 12.18 -11.18
CA PHE A 133 7.62 10.91 -10.44
C PHE A 133 8.90 10.62 -9.64
N ALA A 134 10.08 10.88 -10.22
CA ALA A 134 11.39 10.62 -9.62
C ALA A 134 11.70 11.54 -8.44
N GLU A 135 11.21 12.77 -8.43
CA GLU A 135 11.36 13.72 -7.32
C GLU A 135 10.80 13.19 -5.99
N GLY A 136 9.84 12.30 -6.04
CA GLY A 136 9.19 11.76 -4.84
C GLY A 136 8.26 12.77 -4.15
N GLY A 137 7.98 12.54 -2.86
CA GLY A 137 7.18 13.45 -2.02
C GLY A 137 5.72 13.62 -2.43
N LYS A 138 5.23 12.85 -3.40
CA LYS A 138 3.87 12.94 -3.95
C LYS A 138 2.85 12.15 -3.14
N LEU A 139 1.61 12.61 -3.18
CA LEU A 139 0.45 11.88 -2.70
C LEU A 139 -0.52 11.63 -3.87
N GLY A 140 -0.59 10.38 -4.31
CA GLY A 140 -1.49 10.01 -5.40
C GLY A 140 -0.77 9.58 -6.67
N LYS A 141 -1.46 9.68 -7.79
CA LYS A 141 -1.02 9.23 -9.12
C LYS A 141 -0.57 10.40 -9.98
N ILE A 142 0.44 10.15 -10.80
CA ILE A 142 0.77 10.99 -11.95
C ILE A 142 0.11 10.32 -13.16
N VAL A 143 -0.66 11.09 -13.90
CA VAL A 143 -1.50 10.59 -14.99
C VAL A 143 -1.01 11.17 -16.32
N LEU A 144 -0.82 10.31 -17.33
CA LEU A 144 -0.62 10.71 -18.71
C LEU A 144 -1.95 10.63 -19.45
N VAL A 145 -2.31 11.71 -20.14
CA VAL A 145 -3.56 11.79 -20.90
C VAL A 145 -3.25 11.72 -22.39
N ALA A 146 -3.90 10.82 -23.09
CA ALA A 146 -3.91 10.80 -24.54
C ALA A 146 -4.72 11.99 -25.08
N ALA A 147 -4.27 12.56 -26.20
CA ALA A 147 -4.98 13.63 -26.91
C ALA A 147 -6.24 13.08 -27.58
#